data_48e82cb7b8e1eae562f5048d0498c449
#
_entry.id   48e82cb7b8e1eae562f5048d0498c449
#
_cell.length_a   1.000
_cell.length_b   1.000
_cell.length_c   1.000
_cell.angle_alpha   90.00
_cell.angle_beta   90.00
_cell.angle_gamma   90.00
#
_symmetry.space_group_name_H-M   'P 1'
#
loop_
_entity.id
_entity.type
_entity.pdbx_description
1 polymer ?
#
loop_
_entity_poly.entity_id
_entity_poly.type
_entity_poly.pdbx_seq_one_letter_code
_entity_poly.pdbx_strand_id
1 'polypeptide(L)'
;MQDDAYTIITAEEASSMIVPDVEWIVEGFLPLGFKAILSGTTGSNKSYASMELGMRVADANEDGSSEFLSYKIPRPLKVLYIDVEVGQDEMLRRFQRLEKSIGFTEKQNFAMISIKESFVDAWSTIKDATVQLKPDLVIIDNLYSSSDKNMSKQQELKPVLKNIDELMEVTGVTPLLIHHFNKATGEMGMEIDRMQGASTLQN
;
A
#
# COMPACT_ATOMS: atom_id res chain seq x y z
N MET A 1 14.33 -19.86 -24.27
CA MET A 1 13.27 -18.95 -24.72
C MET A 1 13.84 -17.56 -24.50
N GLN A 2 13.97 -16.75 -25.55
CA GLN A 2 14.34 -15.34 -25.41
C GLN A 2 13.16 -14.69 -24.70
N ASP A 3 13.42 -14.09 -23.54
CA ASP A 3 12.48 -13.22 -22.84
C ASP A 3 12.41 -11.94 -23.69
N ASP A 4 11.37 -11.81 -24.51
CA ASP A 4 11.18 -10.60 -25.32
C ASP A 4 10.86 -9.46 -24.36
N ALA A 5 11.75 -8.47 -24.29
CA ALA A 5 11.65 -7.32 -23.39
C ALA A 5 10.39 -6.45 -23.66
N TYR A 6 9.64 -6.73 -24.73
CA TYR A 6 8.39 -6.03 -25.09
C TYR A 6 7.51 -6.91 -25.98
N THR A 7 6.21 -6.63 -25.96
CA THR A 7 5.22 -7.21 -26.88
C THR A 7 4.62 -6.09 -27.72
N ILE A 8 4.62 -6.25 -29.03
CA ILE A 8 3.92 -5.31 -29.94
C ILE A 8 2.54 -5.90 -30.22
N ILE A 9 1.50 -5.15 -29.91
CA ILE A 9 0.11 -5.50 -30.18
C ILE A 9 -0.48 -4.44 -31.10
N THR A 10 -0.95 -4.84 -32.28
CA THR A 10 -1.64 -3.95 -33.21
C THR A 10 -3.06 -3.60 -32.73
N ALA A 11 -3.64 -2.51 -33.23
CA ALA A 11 -5.00 -2.14 -32.88
C ALA A 11 -6.04 -3.22 -33.31
N GLU A 12 -5.77 -3.93 -34.42
CA GLU A 12 -6.62 -5.03 -34.89
C GLU A 12 -6.58 -6.22 -33.92
N GLU A 13 -5.40 -6.63 -33.47
CA GLU A 13 -5.23 -7.69 -32.46
C GLU A 13 -5.86 -7.29 -31.13
N ALA A 14 -5.58 -6.07 -30.64
CA ALA A 14 -6.14 -5.56 -29.39
C ALA A 14 -7.67 -5.57 -29.38
N SER A 15 -8.32 -5.26 -30.53
CA SER A 15 -9.78 -5.26 -30.66
C SER A 15 -10.42 -6.65 -30.50
N SER A 16 -9.66 -7.72 -30.76
CA SER A 16 -10.10 -9.11 -30.64
C SER A 16 -9.65 -9.83 -29.37
N MET A 17 -8.72 -9.20 -28.61
CA MET A 17 -8.19 -9.79 -27.38
C MET A 17 -9.24 -9.77 -26.25
N ILE A 18 -9.38 -10.90 -25.57
CA ILE A 18 -10.15 -10.98 -24.32
C ILE A 18 -9.22 -10.55 -23.19
N VAL A 19 -9.56 -9.43 -22.54
CA VAL A 19 -8.87 -8.96 -21.34
C VAL A 19 -9.62 -9.49 -20.12
N PRO A 20 -8.95 -10.16 -19.17
CA PRO A 20 -9.59 -10.59 -17.92
C PRO A 20 -10.17 -9.40 -17.15
N ASP A 21 -11.29 -9.63 -16.46
CA ASP A 21 -11.83 -8.63 -15.53
C ASP A 21 -10.83 -8.31 -14.41
N VAL A 22 -10.84 -7.05 -13.98
CA VAL A 22 -10.00 -6.61 -12.87
C VAL A 22 -10.55 -7.18 -11.56
N GLU A 23 -9.71 -7.93 -10.83
CA GLU A 23 -10.02 -8.28 -9.45
C GLU A 23 -9.78 -7.08 -8.51
N TRP A 24 -10.62 -6.96 -7.48
CA TRP A 24 -10.60 -5.82 -6.58
C TRP A 24 -10.39 -6.23 -5.12
N ILE A 25 -9.60 -5.46 -4.39
CA ILE A 25 -9.59 -5.43 -2.92
C ILE A 25 -10.75 -4.56 -2.45
N VAL A 26 -10.92 -3.38 -3.07
CA VAL A 26 -12.05 -2.47 -2.89
C VAL A 26 -12.51 -2.03 -4.27
N GLU A 27 -13.75 -2.35 -4.66
CA GLU A 27 -14.27 -2.12 -6.02
C GLU A 27 -14.18 -0.65 -6.44
N GLY A 28 -13.60 -0.42 -7.64
CA GLY A 28 -13.42 0.92 -8.21
C GLY A 28 -12.39 1.80 -7.51
N PHE A 29 -11.75 1.30 -6.44
CA PHE A 29 -10.79 2.08 -5.65
C PHE A 29 -9.41 1.43 -5.54
N LEU A 30 -9.33 0.13 -5.22
CA LEU A 30 -8.06 -0.58 -5.01
C LEU A 30 -8.07 -1.92 -5.75
N PRO A 31 -7.48 -2.00 -6.96
CA PRO A 31 -7.39 -3.25 -7.70
C PRO A 31 -6.34 -4.19 -7.07
N LEU A 32 -6.60 -5.49 -7.14
CA LEU A 32 -5.68 -6.53 -6.70
C LEU A 32 -4.48 -6.62 -7.66
N GLY A 33 -3.28 -6.78 -7.12
CA GLY A 33 -2.05 -6.92 -7.90
C GLY A 33 -1.50 -5.60 -8.46
N PHE A 34 -2.06 -4.44 -8.08
CA PHE A 34 -1.58 -3.13 -8.52
C PHE A 34 -1.01 -2.32 -7.35
N LYS A 35 0.10 -1.65 -7.59
CA LYS A 35 0.69 -0.71 -6.63
C LYS A 35 -0.19 0.54 -6.48
N ALA A 36 -0.56 0.88 -5.24
CA ALA A 36 -1.37 2.06 -4.94
C ALA A 36 -0.66 2.99 -3.95
N ILE A 37 -0.95 4.29 -4.04
CA ILE A 37 -0.39 5.30 -3.15
C ILE A 37 -1.52 6.14 -2.56
N LEU A 38 -1.58 6.18 -1.22
CA LEU A 38 -2.45 7.10 -0.48
C LEU A 38 -1.63 8.29 -0.01
N SER A 39 -1.83 9.43 -0.63
CA SER A 39 -1.08 10.65 -0.34
C SER A 39 -1.92 11.72 0.35
N GLY A 40 -1.26 12.58 1.13
CA GLY A 40 -1.92 13.72 1.77
C GLY A 40 -1.00 14.45 2.74
N THR A 41 -1.44 15.59 3.26
CA THR A 41 -0.69 16.40 4.23
C THR A 41 -0.50 15.67 5.55
N THR A 42 0.53 16.02 6.31
CA THR A 42 0.72 15.53 7.68
C THR A 42 -0.51 15.91 8.53
N GLY A 43 -1.00 14.97 9.36
CA GLY A 43 -2.18 15.18 10.20
C GLY A 43 -3.53 14.97 9.50
N SER A 44 -3.56 14.51 8.22
CA SER A 44 -4.80 14.22 7.50
C SER A 44 -5.40 12.81 7.78
N ASN A 45 -4.99 12.17 8.88
CA ASN A 45 -5.49 10.86 9.33
C ASN A 45 -5.29 9.68 8.35
N LYS A 46 -4.31 9.76 7.44
CA LYS A 46 -4.02 8.68 6.48
C LYS A 46 -3.74 7.34 7.17
N SER A 47 -2.93 7.35 8.23
CA SER A 47 -2.59 6.15 8.99
C SER A 47 -3.81 5.48 9.63
N TYR A 48 -4.76 6.29 10.15
CA TYR A 48 -6.03 5.76 10.65
C TYR A 48 -6.88 5.19 9.52
N ALA A 49 -7.01 5.93 8.40
CA ALA A 49 -7.80 5.49 7.26
C ALA A 49 -7.23 4.23 6.61
N SER A 50 -5.90 4.13 6.46
CA SER A 50 -5.26 2.95 5.89
C SER A 50 -5.31 1.73 6.82
N MET A 51 -5.17 1.93 8.13
CA MET A 51 -5.33 0.84 9.10
C MET A 51 -6.78 0.36 9.15
N GLU A 52 -7.78 1.27 9.17
CA GLU A 52 -9.20 0.92 9.10
C GLU A 52 -9.54 0.17 7.81
N LEU A 53 -9.03 0.65 6.66
CA LEU A 53 -9.17 -0.05 5.38
C LEU A 53 -8.67 -1.49 5.48
N GLY A 54 -7.44 -1.69 5.96
CA GLY A 54 -6.85 -3.02 6.12
C GLY A 54 -7.67 -3.93 7.05
N MET A 55 -8.15 -3.39 8.18
CA MET A 55 -9.00 -4.14 9.10
C MET A 55 -10.35 -4.52 8.46
N ARG A 56 -11.00 -3.61 7.75
CA ARG A 56 -12.27 -3.90 7.05
C ARG A 56 -12.08 -4.91 5.91
N VAL A 57 -10.95 -4.87 5.21
CA VAL A 57 -10.59 -5.87 4.20
C VAL A 57 -10.38 -7.24 4.84
N ALA A 58 -9.70 -7.31 5.98
CA ALA A 58 -9.46 -8.55 6.71
C ALA A 58 -10.75 -9.16 7.31
N ASP A 59 -11.70 -8.30 7.71
CA ASP A 59 -12.97 -8.66 8.38
C ASP A 59 -14.17 -8.66 7.41
N ALA A 60 -13.93 -8.61 6.12
CA ALA A 60 -15.00 -8.56 5.13
C ALA A 60 -15.82 -9.86 5.10
N ASN A 61 -17.10 -9.74 4.73
CA ASN A 61 -17.96 -10.88 4.55
C ASN A 61 -17.70 -11.57 3.19
N GLU A 62 -17.80 -12.88 3.15
CA GLU A 62 -17.63 -13.68 1.92
C GLU A 62 -18.71 -13.38 0.86
N ASP A 63 -19.86 -12.85 1.26
CA ASP A 63 -20.95 -12.47 0.36
C ASP A 63 -20.75 -11.11 -0.32
N GLY A 64 -19.63 -10.42 -0.01
CA GLY A 64 -19.29 -9.11 -0.54
C GLY A 64 -20.21 -7.99 -0.05
N SER A 65 -20.87 -8.13 1.11
CA SER A 65 -21.70 -7.08 1.71
C SER A 65 -20.92 -6.02 2.49
N SER A 66 -19.60 -6.22 2.66
CA SER A 66 -18.73 -5.29 3.39
C SER A 66 -18.31 -4.09 2.54
N GLU A 67 -18.12 -2.93 3.19
CA GLU A 67 -17.78 -1.68 2.52
C GLU A 67 -16.70 -0.88 3.26
N PHE A 68 -15.94 -0.10 2.49
CA PHE A 68 -15.09 0.97 2.98
C PHE A 68 -15.40 2.26 2.23
N LEU A 69 -15.82 3.33 2.93
CA LEU A 69 -16.22 4.62 2.35
C LEU A 69 -17.28 4.47 1.23
N SER A 70 -18.24 3.55 1.40
CA SER A 70 -19.29 3.20 0.41
C SER A 70 -18.77 2.47 -0.84
N TYR A 71 -17.51 2.05 -0.86
CA TYR A 71 -16.97 1.16 -1.87
C TYR A 71 -16.99 -0.27 -1.36
N LYS A 72 -17.47 -1.18 -2.20
CA LYS A 72 -17.65 -2.59 -1.85
C LYS A 72 -16.31 -3.31 -1.68
N ILE A 73 -16.22 -4.17 -0.65
CA ILE A 73 -15.13 -5.12 -0.45
C ILE A 73 -15.66 -6.50 -0.84
N PRO A 74 -15.19 -7.09 -1.96
CA PRO A 74 -15.79 -8.31 -2.52
C PRO A 74 -15.67 -9.55 -1.64
N ARG A 75 -14.58 -9.68 -0.89
CA ARG A 75 -14.28 -10.84 -0.02
C ARG A 75 -13.23 -10.49 1.03
N PRO A 76 -13.10 -11.28 2.10
CA PRO A 76 -12.01 -11.12 3.06
C PRO A 76 -10.66 -11.48 2.43
N LEU A 77 -9.62 -10.72 2.81
CA LEU A 77 -8.25 -10.91 2.34
C LEU A 77 -7.28 -10.83 3.51
N LYS A 78 -6.11 -11.45 3.37
CA LYS A 78 -5.04 -11.33 4.36
C LYS A 78 -4.31 -10.01 4.20
N VAL A 79 -4.12 -9.31 5.32
CA VAL A 79 -3.50 -7.98 5.36
C VAL A 79 -2.27 -7.99 6.28
N LEU A 80 -1.18 -7.42 5.79
CA LEU A 80 -0.01 -7.08 6.58
C LEU A 80 0.15 -5.56 6.64
N TYR A 81 0.07 -5.00 7.86
CA TYR A 81 0.30 -3.57 8.11
C TYR A 81 1.72 -3.37 8.64
N ILE A 82 2.49 -2.52 7.98
CA ILE A 82 3.89 -2.23 8.31
C ILE A 82 3.99 -0.76 8.75
N ASP A 83 4.27 -0.54 10.04
CA ASP A 83 4.58 0.77 10.60
C ASP A 83 6.07 1.03 10.55
N VAL A 84 6.47 2.15 9.94
CA VAL A 84 7.87 2.59 9.84
C VAL A 84 8.06 3.97 10.49
N GLU A 85 7.01 4.54 11.09
CA GLU A 85 7.02 5.92 11.57
C GLU A 85 6.83 6.06 13.08
N VAL A 86 5.75 5.51 13.62
CA VAL A 86 5.29 5.88 14.97
C VAL A 86 5.73 4.92 16.08
N GLY A 87 6.15 3.72 15.70
CA GLY A 87 6.61 2.67 16.62
C GLY A 87 5.46 1.86 17.24
N GLN A 88 5.85 0.72 17.81
CA GLN A 88 4.96 -0.36 18.23
C GLN A 88 3.83 0.10 19.16
N ASP A 89 4.14 0.89 20.19
CA ASP A 89 3.14 1.28 21.19
C ASP A 89 2.02 2.15 20.60
N GLU A 90 2.39 3.10 19.74
CA GLU A 90 1.38 3.97 19.10
C GLU A 90 0.60 3.22 18.02
N MET A 91 1.24 2.37 17.24
CA MET A 91 0.58 1.48 16.29
C MET A 91 -0.47 0.62 17.01
N LEU A 92 -0.13 -0.01 18.13
CA LEU A 92 -1.05 -0.81 18.93
C LEU A 92 -2.22 0.02 19.51
N ARG A 93 -1.95 1.26 20.00
CA ARG A 93 -3.04 2.14 20.47
C ARG A 93 -4.02 2.49 19.35
N ARG A 94 -3.53 2.76 18.14
CA ARG A 94 -4.37 3.03 16.96
C ARG A 94 -5.22 1.82 16.61
N PHE A 95 -4.60 0.64 16.53
CA PHE A 95 -5.29 -0.62 16.29
C PHE A 95 -6.41 -0.86 17.31
N GLN A 96 -6.12 -0.77 18.62
CA GLN A 96 -7.10 -1.01 19.68
C GLN A 96 -8.28 -0.03 19.67
N ARG A 97 -8.03 1.23 19.28
CA ARG A 97 -9.11 2.22 19.09
C ARG A 97 -10.01 1.87 17.93
N LEU A 98 -9.43 1.50 16.79
CA LEU A 98 -10.18 1.08 15.61
C LEU A 98 -10.92 -0.24 15.84
N GLU A 99 -10.26 -1.24 16.44
CA GLU A 99 -10.86 -2.53 16.79
C GLU A 99 -12.20 -2.33 17.53
N LYS A 100 -12.21 -1.48 18.55
CA LYS A 100 -13.43 -1.15 19.32
C LYS A 100 -14.45 -0.37 18.51
N SER A 101 -13.98 0.54 17.63
CA SER A 101 -14.85 1.43 16.85
C SER A 101 -15.61 0.69 15.75
N ILE A 102 -14.93 -0.24 15.05
CA ILE A 102 -15.50 -0.96 13.91
C ILE A 102 -16.02 -2.35 14.25
N GLY A 103 -15.76 -2.84 15.48
CA GLY A 103 -16.16 -4.19 15.90
C GLY A 103 -15.37 -5.29 15.20
N PHE A 104 -14.06 -5.08 14.98
CA PHE A 104 -13.19 -6.01 14.26
C PHE A 104 -13.09 -7.40 14.91
N THR A 105 -13.31 -8.47 14.16
CA THR A 105 -13.40 -9.85 14.65
C THR A 105 -12.38 -10.82 14.04
N GLU A 106 -12.10 -10.74 12.73
CA GLU A 106 -11.26 -11.69 11.98
C GLU A 106 -9.75 -11.42 12.13
N LYS A 107 -9.27 -11.59 13.37
CA LYS A 107 -7.89 -11.24 13.79
C LYS A 107 -6.80 -12.04 13.05
N GLN A 108 -7.10 -13.24 12.61
CA GLN A 108 -6.15 -14.11 11.90
C GLN A 108 -5.78 -13.61 10.50
N ASN A 109 -6.64 -12.76 9.90
CA ASN A 109 -6.40 -12.19 8.58
C ASN A 109 -5.64 -10.86 8.62
N PHE A 110 -5.30 -10.34 9.82
CA PHE A 110 -4.62 -9.07 9.97
C PHE A 110 -3.37 -9.20 10.84
N ALA A 111 -2.21 -8.94 10.25
CA ALA A 111 -0.93 -8.93 10.96
C ALA A 111 -0.30 -7.54 10.93
N MET A 112 0.52 -7.22 11.93
CA MET A 112 1.21 -5.93 12.04
C MET A 112 2.68 -6.13 12.36
N ILE A 113 3.53 -5.27 11.76
CA ILE A 113 4.96 -5.17 12.08
C ILE A 113 5.28 -3.70 12.34
N SER A 114 5.98 -3.41 13.43
CA SER A 114 6.57 -2.09 13.68
C SER A 114 8.09 -2.17 13.49
N ILE A 115 8.61 -1.34 12.61
CA ILE A 115 10.02 -1.30 12.22
C ILE A 115 10.66 -0.06 12.83
N LYS A 116 11.84 -0.22 13.47
CA LYS A 116 12.62 0.87 14.06
C LYS A 116 13.72 1.40 13.14
N GLU A 117 14.07 0.62 12.15
CA GLU A 117 15.07 0.91 11.13
C GLU A 117 14.45 1.61 9.93
N SER A 118 15.26 2.10 8.99
CA SER A 118 14.73 2.58 7.73
C SER A 118 14.08 1.43 6.95
N PHE A 119 13.14 1.74 6.07
CA PHE A 119 12.50 0.72 5.21
C PHE A 119 13.53 -0.09 4.41
N VAL A 120 14.59 0.56 3.93
CA VAL A 120 15.65 -0.08 3.13
C VAL A 120 16.48 -1.06 3.97
N ASP A 121 16.83 -0.66 5.20
CA ASP A 121 17.61 -1.52 6.10
C ASP A 121 16.79 -2.72 6.60
N ALA A 122 15.50 -2.53 6.83
CA ALA A 122 14.57 -3.58 7.25
C ALA A 122 14.04 -4.45 6.10
N TRP A 123 14.49 -4.22 4.87
CA TRP A 123 13.93 -4.86 3.67
C TRP A 123 13.88 -6.39 3.75
N SER A 124 14.95 -7.03 4.19
CA SER A 124 14.98 -8.50 4.33
C SER A 124 13.89 -8.99 5.29
N THR A 125 13.70 -8.32 6.43
CA THR A 125 12.66 -8.65 7.40
C THR A 125 11.26 -8.49 6.84
N ILE A 126 11.02 -7.41 6.08
CA ILE A 126 9.74 -7.15 5.41
C ILE A 126 9.46 -8.24 4.37
N LYS A 127 10.43 -8.55 3.54
CA LYS A 127 10.32 -9.59 2.51
C LYS A 127 10.03 -10.95 3.12
N ASP A 128 10.81 -11.38 4.12
CA ASP A 128 10.65 -12.66 4.79
C ASP A 128 9.28 -12.79 5.45
N ALA A 129 8.82 -11.75 6.15
CA ALA A 129 7.50 -11.72 6.75
C ALA A 129 6.38 -11.80 5.69
N THR A 130 6.52 -11.10 4.58
CA THR A 130 5.53 -11.14 3.48
C THR A 130 5.48 -12.52 2.84
N VAL A 131 6.64 -13.13 2.57
CA VAL A 131 6.72 -14.50 2.02
C VAL A 131 6.12 -15.53 2.99
N GLN A 132 6.35 -15.39 4.30
CA GLN A 132 5.84 -16.29 5.32
C GLN A 132 4.33 -16.14 5.53
N LEU A 133 3.83 -14.92 5.66
CA LEU A 133 2.43 -14.63 5.95
C LEU A 133 1.53 -14.74 4.72
N LYS A 134 2.09 -14.54 3.53
CA LYS A 134 1.38 -14.53 2.24
C LYS A 134 0.14 -13.65 2.28
N PRO A 135 0.29 -12.35 2.60
CA PRO A 135 -0.82 -11.41 2.56
C PRO A 135 -1.21 -11.11 1.11
N ASP A 136 -2.49 -10.77 0.89
CA ASP A 136 -2.99 -10.24 -0.38
C ASP A 136 -2.73 -8.73 -0.49
N LEU A 137 -2.78 -8.02 0.66
CA LEU A 137 -2.55 -6.59 0.79
C LEU A 137 -1.43 -6.31 1.79
N VAL A 138 -0.43 -5.52 1.40
CA VAL A 138 0.59 -4.96 2.30
C VAL A 138 0.42 -3.45 2.36
N ILE A 139 0.16 -2.91 3.55
CA ILE A 139 0.07 -1.47 3.81
C ILE A 139 1.37 -1.01 4.45
N ILE A 140 2.06 -0.03 3.85
CA ILE A 140 3.32 0.53 4.34
C ILE A 140 3.10 1.96 4.79
N ASP A 141 3.15 2.21 6.08
CA ASP A 141 2.92 3.52 6.72
C ASP A 141 4.18 3.97 7.49
N ASN A 142 4.98 4.87 6.94
CA ASN A 142 4.94 5.49 5.61
C ASN A 142 6.18 5.14 4.78
N LEU A 143 6.23 5.59 3.51
CA LEU A 143 7.37 5.41 2.59
C LEU A 143 8.66 6.09 3.05
N TYR A 144 8.58 7.08 3.93
CA TYR A 144 9.70 7.85 4.41
C TYR A 144 9.84 7.75 5.92
N SER A 145 10.81 6.99 6.38
CA SER A 145 11.49 7.25 7.65
C SER A 145 12.89 7.77 7.29
N SER A 146 13.04 9.08 7.18
CA SER A 146 14.31 9.71 6.83
C SER A 146 15.32 9.56 7.96
N SER A 147 16.28 8.72 7.78
CA SER A 147 17.46 8.66 8.66
C SER A 147 18.63 9.47 8.13
N ASP A 148 18.67 9.85 6.85
CA ASP A 148 19.81 10.54 6.29
C ASP A 148 19.46 11.94 5.74
N LYS A 149 19.88 12.98 6.51
CA LYS A 149 19.66 14.39 6.17
C LYS A 149 20.42 14.85 4.92
N ASN A 150 21.30 14.02 4.38
CA ASN A 150 22.21 14.37 3.28
C ASN A 150 21.80 13.80 1.93
N MET A 151 20.84 12.88 1.85
CA MET A 151 20.34 12.33 0.58
C MET A 151 19.14 13.12 0.08
N SER A 152 19.04 13.30 -1.24
CA SER A 152 17.82 13.85 -1.82
C SER A 152 16.69 12.83 -1.67
N LYS A 153 15.46 13.28 -1.41
CA LYS A 153 14.28 12.42 -1.26
C LYS A 153 14.04 11.49 -2.45
N GLN A 154 14.44 11.90 -3.65
CA GLN A 154 14.39 11.07 -4.86
C GLN A 154 15.38 9.90 -4.83
N GLN A 155 16.58 10.12 -4.26
CA GLN A 155 17.58 9.05 -4.13
C GLN A 155 17.15 7.98 -3.13
N GLU A 156 16.43 8.36 -2.09
CA GLU A 156 15.88 7.43 -1.10
C GLU A 156 14.69 6.63 -1.65
N LEU A 157 13.84 7.25 -2.49
CA LEU A 157 12.61 6.61 -2.99
C LEU A 157 12.87 5.50 -4.04
N LYS A 158 13.88 5.67 -4.90
CA LYS A 158 14.19 4.68 -5.94
C LYS A 158 14.45 3.27 -5.41
N PRO A 159 15.32 3.05 -4.40
CA PRO A 159 15.52 1.71 -3.84
C PRO A 159 14.27 1.16 -3.18
N VAL A 160 13.45 2.01 -2.54
CA VAL A 160 12.19 1.58 -1.94
C VAL A 160 11.22 1.06 -3.00
N LEU A 161 11.02 1.82 -4.09
CA LEU A 161 10.14 1.39 -5.18
C LEU A 161 10.64 0.12 -5.86
N LYS A 162 11.95 -0.03 -6.08
CA LYS A 162 12.53 -1.26 -6.61
C LYS A 162 12.26 -2.46 -5.70
N ASN A 163 12.41 -2.29 -4.40
CA ASN A 163 12.11 -3.32 -3.42
C ASN A 163 10.62 -3.72 -3.44
N ILE A 164 9.72 -2.74 -3.57
CA ILE A 164 8.28 -2.99 -3.72
C ILE A 164 7.98 -3.77 -5.01
N ASP A 165 8.61 -3.41 -6.14
CA ASP A 165 8.42 -4.13 -7.40
C ASP A 165 8.91 -5.58 -7.29
N GLU A 166 10.07 -5.82 -6.67
CA GLU A 166 10.57 -7.16 -6.38
C GLU A 166 9.59 -7.96 -5.49
N LEU A 167 9.01 -7.31 -4.48
CA LEU A 167 8.04 -7.96 -3.58
C LEU A 167 6.79 -8.40 -4.35
N MET A 168 6.24 -7.54 -5.20
CA MET A 168 5.10 -7.84 -6.05
C MET A 168 5.40 -9.00 -7.02
N GLU A 169 6.56 -8.98 -7.67
CA GLU A 169 6.99 -10.03 -8.60
C GLU A 169 7.10 -11.40 -7.91
N VAL A 170 7.67 -11.44 -6.71
CA VAL A 170 7.90 -12.70 -5.98
C VAL A 170 6.63 -13.23 -5.30
N THR A 171 5.75 -12.35 -4.81
CA THR A 171 4.63 -12.76 -3.96
C THR A 171 3.24 -12.53 -4.55
N GLY A 172 3.12 -11.70 -5.59
CA GLY A 172 1.82 -11.28 -6.15
C GLY A 172 1.04 -10.31 -5.26
N VAL A 173 1.64 -9.81 -4.17
CA VAL A 173 0.97 -8.93 -3.21
C VAL A 173 0.58 -7.59 -3.80
N THR A 174 -0.49 -6.98 -3.29
CA THR A 174 -0.88 -5.59 -3.59
C THR A 174 -0.29 -4.65 -2.54
N PRO A 175 0.64 -3.75 -2.86
CA PRO A 175 1.15 -2.77 -1.92
C PRO A 175 0.31 -1.49 -1.94
N LEU A 176 -0.12 -1.02 -0.76
CA LEU A 176 -0.67 0.31 -0.52
C LEU A 176 0.36 1.14 0.26
N LEU A 177 0.89 2.15 -0.38
CA LEU A 177 1.97 2.98 0.14
C LEU A 177 1.40 4.29 0.69
N ILE A 178 1.69 4.60 1.95
CA ILE A 178 1.28 5.89 2.55
C ILE A 178 2.38 6.92 2.32
N HIS A 179 2.00 8.09 1.82
CA HIS A 179 2.94 9.15 1.46
C HIS A 179 2.51 10.53 1.97
N HIS A 180 3.47 11.35 2.39
CA HIS A 180 3.22 12.72 2.84
C HIS A 180 3.56 13.74 1.74
N PHE A 181 2.61 14.64 1.45
CA PHE A 181 2.90 15.82 0.64
C PHE A 181 3.86 16.76 1.35
N ASN A 182 4.66 17.50 0.57
CA ASN A 182 5.37 18.66 1.09
C ASN A 182 4.36 19.67 1.63
N LYS A 183 4.71 20.36 2.74
CA LYS A 183 3.92 21.48 3.22
C LYS A 183 3.87 22.54 2.11
N ALA A 184 2.67 22.86 1.65
CA ALA A 184 2.48 23.89 0.65
C ALA A 184 2.85 25.25 1.23
N THR A 185 3.74 25.97 0.57
CA THR A 185 3.87 27.42 0.69
C THR A 185 2.88 28.05 -0.28
N GLY A 186 1.62 28.24 0.11
CA GLY A 186 0.57 28.78 -0.77
C GLY A 186 -0.63 27.87 -0.96
N GLU A 187 -1.50 28.17 -1.90
CA GLU A 187 -2.82 27.57 -2.12
C GLU A 187 -2.86 26.03 -2.10
N MET A 188 -3.89 25.47 -1.44
CA MET A 188 -4.09 24.03 -1.30
C MET A 188 -4.65 23.43 -2.60
N GLY A 189 -3.76 22.92 -3.46
CA GLY A 189 -4.10 22.03 -4.56
C GLY A 189 -3.52 20.64 -4.33
N MET A 190 -4.23 19.59 -4.70
CA MET A 190 -3.71 18.22 -4.74
C MET A 190 -2.99 17.99 -6.07
N GLU A 191 -1.84 18.63 -6.26
CA GLU A 191 -1.03 18.43 -7.45
C GLU A 191 0.02 17.37 -7.19
N ILE A 192 0.26 16.50 -8.17
CA ILE A 192 1.29 15.43 -8.10
C ILE A 192 2.67 16.04 -7.80
N ASP A 193 2.98 17.23 -8.31
CA ASP A 193 4.23 17.94 -8.07
C ASP A 193 4.51 18.27 -6.60
N ARG A 194 3.47 18.22 -5.75
CA ARG A 194 3.59 18.43 -4.29
C ARG A 194 3.96 17.18 -3.53
N MET A 195 3.92 16.02 -4.17
CA MET A 195 4.38 14.78 -3.55
C MET A 195 5.90 14.83 -3.43
N GLN A 196 6.42 14.39 -2.29
CA GLN A 196 7.87 14.22 -2.15
C GLN A 196 8.33 13.13 -3.11
N GLY A 197 9.29 13.45 -3.99
CA GLY A 197 9.76 12.51 -5.01
C GLY A 197 8.78 12.32 -6.19
N ALA A 198 7.92 13.30 -6.48
CA ALA A 198 6.89 13.24 -7.52
C ALA A 198 7.41 12.75 -8.89
N SER A 199 8.58 13.23 -9.31
CA SER A 199 9.19 12.79 -10.57
C SER A 199 9.55 11.29 -10.63
N THR A 200 9.69 10.65 -9.49
CA THR A 200 9.93 9.20 -9.38
C THR A 200 8.63 8.40 -9.37
N LEU A 201 7.52 9.02 -8.95
CA LEU A 201 6.21 8.40 -8.87
C LEU A 201 5.38 8.52 -10.16
N GLN A 202 5.81 9.39 -11.10
CA GLN A 202 5.13 9.61 -12.38
C GLN A 202 5.57 8.65 -13.51
N ASN A 203 6.65 7.88 -13.32
CA ASN A 203 7.23 6.97 -14.32
C ASN A 203 6.87 5.52 -14.03
#